data_baf0b26fa9ee4e25198a2d7f86de10dd
#
_entry.id   baf0b26fa9ee4e25198a2d7f86de10dd
#
_cell.length_a   1.000
_cell.length_b   1.000
_cell.length_c   1.000
_cell.angle_alpha   90.00
_cell.angle_beta   90.00
_cell.angle_gamma   90.00
#
_symmetry.space_group_name_H-M   'P 1'
#
loop_
_entity.id
_entity.type
_entity.pdbx_description
1 polymer ?
#
loop_
_entity_poly.entity_id
_entity_poly.type
_entity_poly.pdbx_seq_one_letter_code
_entity_poly.pdbx_strand_id
1 'polypeptide(L)'
;MTKTALITGASSGIGRGIAHKFGEEGWEVTLVARRKENLENVANEVEEAGGKVHIFATDLTVEGNPDKAVKYAIEKMGKIGTLVNNAGMGRFEMVPDIKDESYQEQFQLNVWACMAMV
;
A
#
# COMPACT_ATOMS: atom_id res chain seq x y z
N MET A 1 12.01 14.31 -2.43
CA MET A 1 10.89 13.61 -1.79
C MET A 1 10.67 12.27 -2.48
N THR A 2 10.50 11.23 -1.69
CA THR A 2 10.31 9.89 -2.24
C THR A 2 8.87 9.71 -2.70
N LYS A 3 8.70 9.36 -3.97
CA LYS A 3 7.37 9.16 -4.55
C LYS A 3 7.02 7.68 -4.59
N THR A 4 7.02 7.05 -3.43
CA THR A 4 6.65 5.65 -3.28
C THR A 4 5.53 5.54 -2.26
N ALA A 5 4.59 4.64 -2.51
CA ALA A 5 3.46 4.46 -1.60
C ALA A 5 3.10 2.99 -1.48
N LEU A 6 2.72 2.60 -0.27
CA LEU A 6 2.12 1.31 -0.01
C LEU A 6 0.64 1.55 0.26
N ILE A 7 -0.23 0.96 -0.54
CA ILE A 7 -1.67 1.18 -0.46
C ILE A 7 -2.36 -0.13 -0.14
N THR A 8 -3.04 -0.19 0.99
CA THR A 8 -3.82 -1.37 1.37
C THR A 8 -5.28 -1.17 0.98
N GLY A 9 -6.00 -2.27 0.81
CA GLY A 9 -7.38 -2.20 0.35
C GLY A 9 -7.51 -1.60 -1.04
N ALA A 10 -6.52 -1.86 -1.88
CA ALA A 10 -6.37 -1.14 -3.15
C ALA A 10 -7.23 -1.69 -4.29
N SER A 11 -7.91 -2.81 -4.07
CA SER A 11 -8.61 -3.50 -5.15
C SER A 11 -9.96 -2.90 -5.51
N SER A 12 -10.49 -2.00 -4.72
CA SER A 12 -11.80 -1.40 -4.99
C SER A 12 -11.99 -0.09 -4.24
N GLY A 13 -13.03 0.65 -4.62
CA GLY A 13 -13.48 1.83 -3.90
C GLY A 13 -12.43 2.91 -3.77
N ILE A 14 -12.29 3.45 -2.56
CA ILE A 14 -11.39 4.56 -2.27
C ILE A 14 -9.94 4.19 -2.53
N GLY A 15 -9.53 2.98 -2.14
CA GLY A 15 -8.15 2.53 -2.34
C GLY A 15 -7.77 2.49 -3.82
N ARG A 16 -8.69 2.01 -4.66
CA ARG A 16 -8.48 1.98 -6.10
C ARG A 16 -8.33 3.39 -6.66
N GLY A 17 -9.20 4.30 -6.23
CA GLY A 17 -9.13 5.70 -6.68
C GLY A 17 -7.83 6.37 -6.28
N ILE A 18 -7.35 6.11 -5.07
CA ILE A 18 -6.09 6.66 -4.60
C ILE A 18 -4.93 6.11 -5.41
N ALA A 19 -4.92 4.80 -5.67
CA ALA A 19 -3.88 4.17 -6.48
C ALA A 19 -3.82 4.79 -7.88
N HIS A 20 -4.97 5.00 -8.48
CA HIS A 20 -5.06 5.62 -9.81
C HIS A 20 -4.47 7.03 -9.78
N LYS A 21 -4.80 7.82 -8.76
CA LYS A 21 -4.30 9.17 -8.63
C LYS A 21 -2.78 9.21 -8.48
N PHE A 22 -2.23 8.34 -7.66
CA PHE A 22 -0.77 8.24 -7.55
C PHE A 22 -0.14 7.84 -8.87
N GLY A 23 -0.80 6.96 -9.63
CA GLY A 23 -0.32 6.59 -10.96
C GLY A 23 -0.25 7.78 -11.90
N GLU A 24 -1.27 8.61 -11.89
CA GLU A 24 -1.30 9.83 -12.72
C GLU A 24 -0.14 10.77 -12.39
N GLU A 25 0.29 10.78 -11.14
CA GLU A 25 1.40 11.60 -10.69
C GLU A 25 2.76 10.92 -10.90
N GLY A 26 2.79 9.75 -11.50
CA GLY A 26 4.04 9.05 -11.81
C GLY A 26 4.70 8.35 -10.63
N TRP A 27 3.94 8.07 -9.59
CA TRP A 27 4.48 7.41 -8.39
C TRP A 27 4.72 5.92 -8.63
N GLU A 28 5.62 5.37 -7.83
CA GLU A 28 5.79 3.92 -7.72
C GLU A 28 4.99 3.45 -6.51
N VAL A 29 4.09 2.49 -6.73
CA VAL A 29 3.17 2.05 -5.69
C VAL A 29 3.20 0.53 -5.54
N THR A 30 2.98 0.07 -4.30
CA THR A 30 2.72 -1.33 -4.01
C THR A 30 1.27 -1.41 -3.55
N LEU A 31 0.50 -2.23 -4.23
CA LEU A 31 -0.93 -2.40 -3.95
C LEU A 31 -1.13 -3.71 -3.21
N VAL A 32 -1.86 -3.66 -2.10
CA VAL A 32 -2.12 -4.84 -1.27
C VAL A 32 -3.61 -5.02 -1.10
N ALA A 33 -4.08 -6.22 -1.37
CA ALA A 33 -5.46 -6.63 -1.13
C ALA A 33 -5.52 -8.15 -1.13
N ARG A 34 -6.68 -8.70 -0.79
CA ARG A 34 -6.82 -10.15 -0.69
C ARG A 34 -6.91 -10.85 -2.05
N ARG A 35 -7.50 -10.21 -3.04
CA ARG A 35 -7.77 -10.84 -4.34
C ARG A 35 -6.80 -10.39 -5.41
N LYS A 36 -5.97 -11.31 -5.84
CA LYS A 36 -4.95 -11.03 -6.83
C LYS A 36 -5.53 -10.51 -8.15
N GLU A 37 -6.63 -11.10 -8.59
CA GLU A 37 -7.26 -10.70 -9.85
C GLU A 37 -7.66 -9.23 -9.85
N ASN A 38 -8.24 -8.78 -8.74
CA ASN A 38 -8.65 -7.39 -8.62
C ASN A 38 -7.45 -6.46 -8.57
N LEU A 39 -6.38 -6.90 -7.89
CA LEU A 39 -5.13 -6.13 -7.86
C LEU A 39 -4.53 -5.99 -9.25
N GLU A 40 -4.57 -7.05 -10.04
CA GLU A 40 -4.04 -7.01 -11.40
C GLU A 40 -4.79 -6.00 -12.26
N ASN A 41 -6.11 -5.93 -12.11
CA ASN A 41 -6.90 -4.95 -12.84
C ASN A 41 -6.53 -3.52 -12.46
N VAL A 42 -6.39 -3.25 -11.17
CA VAL A 42 -6.01 -1.92 -10.70
C VAL A 42 -4.58 -1.60 -11.11
N ALA A 43 -3.68 -2.59 -11.06
CA ALA A 43 -2.30 -2.41 -11.48
C ALA A 43 -2.22 -1.97 -12.95
N ASN A 44 -3.00 -2.60 -13.81
CA ASN A 44 -3.05 -2.20 -15.21
C ASN A 44 -3.50 -0.75 -15.38
N GLU A 45 -4.50 -0.34 -14.61
CA GLU A 45 -4.99 1.05 -14.63
C GLU A 45 -3.91 2.02 -14.20
N VAL A 46 -3.17 1.68 -13.14
CA VAL A 46 -2.10 2.54 -12.63
C VAL A 46 -0.98 2.67 -13.66
N GLU A 47 -0.60 1.56 -14.27
CA GLU A 47 0.43 1.58 -15.31
C GLU A 47 0.02 2.41 -16.52
N GLU A 48 -1.21 2.27 -16.95
CA GLU A 48 -1.74 3.06 -18.06
C GLU A 48 -1.75 4.54 -17.75
N ALA A 49 -1.96 4.88 -16.48
CA ALA A 49 -1.95 6.28 -16.05
C ALA A 49 -0.55 6.86 -15.94
N GLY A 50 0.48 6.03 -15.95
CA GLY A 50 1.88 6.49 -15.92
C GLY A 50 2.66 6.09 -14.68
N GLY A 51 2.07 5.33 -13.78
CA GLY A 51 2.75 4.88 -12.56
C GLY A 51 3.52 3.59 -12.75
N LYS A 52 4.33 3.28 -11.76
CA LYS A 52 5.01 1.99 -11.67
C LYS A 52 4.36 1.23 -10.52
N VAL A 53 3.99 -0.02 -10.74
CA VAL A 53 3.15 -0.73 -9.78
C VAL A 53 3.67 -2.13 -9.47
N HIS A 54 3.55 -2.49 -8.19
CA HIS A 54 3.80 -3.84 -7.69
C HIS A 54 2.55 -4.28 -6.95
N ILE A 55 2.24 -5.56 -6.96
CA ILE A 55 1.07 -6.07 -6.26
C ILE A 55 1.46 -7.18 -5.31
N PHE A 56 0.76 -7.25 -4.19
CA PHE A 56 0.96 -8.29 -3.18
C PHE A 56 -0.40 -8.72 -2.63
N ALA A 57 -0.84 -9.91 -3.01
CA ALA A 57 -2.13 -10.43 -2.56
C ALA A 57 -1.96 -11.11 -1.21
N THR A 58 -2.61 -10.58 -0.18
CA THR A 58 -2.54 -11.15 1.15
C THR A 58 -3.71 -10.66 2.00
N ASP A 59 -4.04 -11.43 3.03
CA ASP A 59 -5.05 -11.04 4.01
C ASP A 59 -4.33 -10.40 5.20
N LEU A 60 -4.49 -9.08 5.32
CA LEU A 60 -3.81 -8.33 6.38
C LEU A 60 -4.38 -8.57 7.78
N THR A 61 -5.50 -9.28 7.89
CA THR A 61 -6.05 -9.65 9.19
C THR A 61 -5.33 -10.84 9.81
N VAL A 62 -4.53 -11.56 9.02
CA VAL A 62 -3.77 -12.71 9.49
C VAL A 62 -2.44 -12.24 10.06
N GLU A 63 -2.12 -12.70 11.27
CA GLU A 63 -0.89 -12.33 11.95
C GLU A 63 0.34 -12.64 11.08
N GLY A 64 1.25 -11.68 11.02
CA GLY A 64 2.48 -11.78 10.22
C GLY A 64 2.34 -11.29 8.79
N ASN A 65 1.13 -11.22 8.25
CA ASN A 65 0.94 -10.78 6.87
C ASN A 65 1.20 -9.29 6.65
N PRO A 66 0.83 -8.39 7.58
CA PRO A 66 1.23 -6.99 7.42
C PRO A 66 2.73 -6.82 7.29
N ASP A 67 3.50 -7.58 8.07
CA ASP A 67 4.95 -7.60 8.00
C ASP A 67 5.45 -7.99 6.62
N LYS A 68 4.86 -9.05 6.08
CA LYS A 68 5.24 -9.55 4.76
C LYS A 68 4.96 -8.52 3.67
N ALA A 69 3.84 -7.82 3.79
CA ALA A 69 3.47 -6.78 2.83
C ALA A 69 4.49 -5.63 2.85
N VAL A 70 4.87 -5.20 4.05
CA VAL A 70 5.87 -4.13 4.19
C VAL A 70 7.22 -4.57 3.64
N LYS A 71 7.65 -5.77 3.97
CA LYS A 71 8.91 -6.31 3.46
C LYS A 71 8.93 -6.40 1.94
N TYR A 72 7.83 -6.88 1.37
CA TYR A 72 7.70 -6.96 -0.09
C TYR A 72 7.81 -5.57 -0.71
N ALA A 73 7.10 -4.59 -0.16
CA ALA A 73 7.12 -3.22 -0.68
C ALA A 73 8.52 -2.62 -0.63
N ILE A 74 9.22 -2.83 0.48
CA ILE A 74 10.58 -2.32 0.62
C ILE A 74 11.52 -3.02 -0.36
N GLU A 75 11.38 -4.32 -0.51
CA GLU A 75 12.19 -5.09 -1.45
C GLU A 75 12.02 -4.59 -2.88
N LYS A 76 10.80 -4.25 -3.26
CA LYS A 76 10.49 -3.80 -4.63
C LYS A 76 10.80 -2.33 -4.86
N MET A 77 10.54 -1.49 -3.88
CA MET A 77 10.63 -0.03 -4.05
C MET A 77 11.84 0.59 -3.37
N GLY A 78 12.53 -0.16 -2.52
CA GLY A 78 13.67 0.34 -1.77
C GLY A 78 13.28 1.02 -0.48
N LYS A 79 12.24 1.83 -0.49
CA LYS A 79 11.69 2.46 0.71
C LYS A 79 10.25 2.87 0.46
N ILE A 80 9.55 3.17 1.53
CA ILE A 80 8.15 3.58 1.46
C ILE A 80 8.07 5.01 2.01
N GLY A 81 7.65 5.95 1.16
CA GLY A 81 7.48 7.34 1.56
C GLY A 81 6.13 7.60 2.17
N THR A 82 5.10 6.89 1.73
CA THR A 82 3.72 7.12 2.18
C THR A 82 3.01 5.79 2.35
N LEU A 83 2.27 5.68 3.44
CA LEU A 83 1.39 4.54 3.68
C LEU A 83 -0.05 5.02 3.61
N VAL A 84 -0.85 4.41 2.75
CA VAL A 84 -2.29 4.64 2.69
C VAL A 84 -2.96 3.38 3.18
N ASN A 85 -3.50 3.42 4.38
CA ASN A 85 -4.12 2.25 4.99
C ASN A 85 -5.64 2.34 4.85
N ASN A 86 -6.17 1.63 3.87
CA ASN A 86 -7.60 1.63 3.55
C ASN A 86 -8.23 0.26 3.74
N ALA A 87 -7.48 -0.70 4.28
CA ALA A 87 -7.99 -2.06 4.43
C ALA A 87 -9.05 -2.12 5.53
N GLY A 88 -10.14 -2.80 5.25
CA GLY A 88 -11.10 -3.23 6.24
C GLY A 88 -12.32 -2.35 6.42
N MET A 89 -12.21 -1.06 6.60
CA MET A 89 -13.33 -0.25 7.08
C MET A 89 -13.79 0.88 6.19
N GLY A 90 -13.31 0.92 4.97
CA GLY A 90 -13.69 2.00 4.09
C GLY A 90 -13.15 3.36 4.50
N ARG A 91 -12.25 3.39 5.45
CA ARG A 91 -11.56 4.62 5.81
C ARG A 91 -10.07 4.46 5.57
N PHE A 92 -9.39 5.56 5.40
CA PHE A 92 -7.96 5.52 5.14
C PHE A 92 -7.25 6.56 5.98
N GLU A 93 -5.97 6.33 6.18
CA GLU A 93 -5.09 7.26 6.85
C GLU A 93 -3.84 7.43 6.02
N MET A 94 -3.37 8.66 5.92
CA MET A 94 -2.08 8.94 5.29
C MET A 94 -1.09 9.19 6.42
N VAL A 95 0.03 8.49 6.39
CA VAL A 95 1.08 8.72 7.39
C VAL A 95 2.21 9.50 6.73
N PRO A 96 2.87 10.37 7.49
CA PRO A 96 4.00 11.12 6.92
C PRO A 96 5.17 10.19 6.63
N ASP A 97 6.11 10.68 5.86
CA ASP A 97 7.34 9.94 5.56
C ASP A 97 7.99 9.48 6.85
N ILE A 98 8.37 8.22 6.86
CA ILE A 98 9.03 7.63 8.00
C ILE A 98 10.51 7.58 7.67
N LYS A 99 11.32 8.09 8.56
CA LYS A 99 12.75 8.25 8.33
C LYS A 99 13.56 7.23 9.10
N ASP A 100 14.76 7.01 8.62
CA ASP A 100 15.82 6.26 9.25
C ASP A 100 15.56 4.78 9.50
N GLU A 101 16.33 4.22 10.37
CA GLU A 101 16.42 2.78 10.58
C GLU A 101 15.21 2.20 11.27
N SER A 102 14.36 3.04 11.86
CA SER A 102 13.19 2.58 12.58
C SER A 102 11.94 2.49 11.74
N TYR A 103 12.02 2.82 10.45
CA TYR A 103 10.81 2.97 9.66
C TYR A 103 10.04 1.66 9.48
N GLN A 104 10.72 0.54 9.41
CA GLN A 104 10.02 -0.75 9.32
C GLN A 104 9.13 -0.99 10.53
N GLU A 105 9.69 -0.75 11.71
CA GLU A 105 8.95 -0.91 12.95
C GLU A 105 7.78 0.05 13.03
N GLN A 106 7.98 1.28 12.60
CA GLN A 106 6.91 2.27 12.59
C GLN A 106 5.81 1.89 11.61
N PHE A 107 6.16 1.36 10.43
CA PHE A 107 5.16 0.90 9.49
C PHE A 107 4.35 -0.25 10.04
N GLN A 108 5.00 -1.20 10.69
CA GLN A 108 4.29 -2.30 11.32
C GLN A 108 3.30 -1.80 12.36
N LEU A 109 3.73 -0.87 13.19
CA LEU A 109 2.87 -0.29 14.22
C LEU A 109 1.67 0.43 13.62
N ASN A 110 1.89 1.21 12.58
CA ASN A 110 0.80 1.94 11.93
C ASN A 110 -0.19 1.01 11.27
N VAL A 111 0.29 0.02 10.53
CA VAL A 111 -0.59 -0.96 9.89
C VAL A 111 -1.35 -1.73 10.94
N TRP A 112 -0.69 -2.18 11.99
CA TRP A 112 -1.30 -2.96 13.04
C TRP A 112 -2.33 -2.15 13.83
N ALA A 113 -2.00 -0.89 14.13
CA ALA A 113 -2.93 -0.01 14.83
C ALA A 113 -4.20 0.22 14.02
N CYS A 114 -4.08 0.44 12.74
CA CYS A 114 -5.25 0.60 11.87
C CYS A 114 -6.08 -0.66 11.80
N MET A 115 -5.43 -1.81 11.71
CA MET A 115 -6.14 -3.10 11.70
C MET A 115 -6.83 -3.36 13.03
N ALA A 116 -6.21 -2.99 14.12
CA ALA A 116 -6.79 -3.20 15.46
C ALA A 116 -8.01 -2.32 15.71
N MET A 117 -8.14 -1.22 14.99
CA MET A 117 -9.29 -0.33 15.10
C MET A 117 -10.48 -0.79 14.26
N VAL A 118 -10.28 -1.83 13.49
CA VAL A 118 -11.32 -2.47 12.71
C VAL A 118 -12.08 -3.49 13.56
#